data_3388190f29b492dad063ed8282ab84d4
#
_entry.id   3388190f29b492dad063ed8282ab84d4
#
_cell.length_a   1.000
_cell.length_b   1.000
_cell.length_c   1.000
_cell.angle_alpha   90.00
_cell.angle_beta   90.00
_cell.angle_gamma   90.00
#
_symmetry.space_group_name_H-M   'P 1'
#
loop_
_entity.id
_entity.type
_entity.pdbx_description
1 polymer ?
#
loop_
_entity_poly.entity_id
_entity_poly.type
_entity_poly.pdbx_seq_one_letter_code
_entity_poly.pdbx_strand_id
1 'polypeptide(L)'
;MRGSLLVLSGGHPYEEGPFADLLAALGEWDITHLIHPEGGEADAAEAIASADALLFYDMAGYSFGEGKVTLRPPSAAFRAAITARFAAGRGAVALHHALAGWAEWPEWHEWLGGGFLYQPGPWQGEAWPDSGYRHDVAYDAHVIADHPVTRGLPARFPVTDEVYLCPIDESAIIPLMRAEGFAFTCDNFYSAANAVAGAMFSREGWDHPPGSNCIAWESRTCPAPLIYLQCGDGPATYANPHVRQLLAQALDYTLGGTA
;
A
#
# COMPACT_ATOMS: atom_id res chain seq x y z
N MET A 1 -24.37 -7.31 -8.26
CA MET A 1 -23.15 -7.94 -7.68
C MET A 1 -22.00 -7.66 -8.63
N ARG A 2 -20.92 -7.02 -8.15
CA ARG A 2 -19.76 -6.58 -8.98
C ARG A 2 -18.81 -7.72 -9.34
N GLY A 3 -18.85 -8.83 -8.60
CA GLY A 3 -17.95 -9.98 -8.72
C GLY A 3 -17.37 -10.36 -7.36
N SER A 4 -16.37 -11.23 -7.34
CA SER A 4 -15.64 -11.66 -6.15
C SER A 4 -14.45 -10.71 -5.88
N LEU A 5 -14.34 -10.26 -4.62
CA LEU A 5 -13.22 -9.46 -4.14
C LEU A 5 -12.43 -10.25 -3.08
N LEU A 6 -11.17 -10.52 -3.37
CA LEU A 6 -10.26 -11.02 -2.35
C LEU A 6 -9.57 -9.85 -1.66
N VAL A 7 -9.65 -9.81 -0.34
CA VAL A 7 -8.93 -8.87 0.52
C VAL A 7 -7.88 -9.65 1.29
N LEU A 8 -6.63 -9.24 1.18
CA LEU A 8 -5.51 -9.74 1.98
C LEU A 8 -5.13 -8.67 3.00
N SER A 9 -5.16 -9.00 4.30
CA SER A 9 -4.73 -8.10 5.37
C SER A 9 -3.81 -8.83 6.35
N GLY A 10 -3.32 -8.15 7.37
CA GLY A 10 -2.46 -8.71 8.41
C GLY A 10 -1.02 -8.24 8.35
N GLY A 11 -0.20 -8.71 9.28
CA GLY A 11 1.19 -8.27 9.44
C GLY A 11 1.36 -6.90 10.11
N HIS A 12 0.31 -6.11 10.19
CA HIS A 12 0.22 -4.83 10.90
C HIS A 12 -1.11 -4.73 11.65
N PRO A 13 -1.16 -4.19 12.88
CA PRO A 13 -2.41 -3.92 13.58
C PRO A 13 -3.28 -2.91 12.82
N TYR A 14 -4.58 -3.11 12.78
CA TYR A 14 -5.57 -2.17 12.25
C TYR A 14 -6.90 -2.36 12.98
N GLU A 15 -7.81 -1.38 12.88
CA GLU A 15 -9.11 -1.45 13.52
C GLU A 15 -10.11 -2.23 12.64
N GLU A 16 -10.34 -3.51 12.99
CA GLU A 16 -11.13 -4.47 12.19
C GLU A 16 -12.56 -3.99 11.92
N GLY A 17 -13.25 -3.41 12.92
CA GLY A 17 -14.62 -2.93 12.75
C GLY A 17 -14.73 -1.81 11.70
N PRO A 18 -14.03 -0.68 11.88
CA PRO A 18 -13.98 0.39 10.88
C PRO A 18 -13.49 -0.06 9.50
N PHE A 19 -12.55 -1.01 9.43
CA PHE A 19 -12.11 -1.58 8.15
C PHE A 19 -13.20 -2.41 7.48
N ALA A 20 -13.95 -3.19 8.25
CA ALA A 20 -15.13 -3.91 7.72
C ALA A 20 -16.20 -2.95 7.20
N ASP A 21 -16.43 -1.80 7.88
CA ASP A 21 -17.32 -0.74 7.40
C ASP A 21 -16.82 -0.09 6.10
N LEU A 22 -15.50 0.07 5.94
CA LEU A 22 -14.90 0.49 4.68
C LEU A 22 -15.24 -0.51 3.57
N LEU A 23 -14.98 -1.80 3.78
CA LEU A 23 -15.23 -2.84 2.78
C LEU A 23 -16.71 -2.91 2.39
N ALA A 24 -17.62 -2.83 3.37
CA ALA A 24 -19.07 -2.79 3.11
C ALA A 24 -19.50 -1.58 2.28
N ALA A 25 -18.80 -0.44 2.40
CA ALA A 25 -19.09 0.78 1.65
C ALA A 25 -18.60 0.74 0.19
N LEU A 26 -17.79 -0.27 -0.22
CA LEU A 26 -17.29 -0.38 -1.59
C LEU A 26 -18.32 -0.90 -2.59
N GLY A 27 -19.50 -1.24 -2.14
CA GLY A 27 -20.59 -1.75 -2.96
C GLY A 27 -20.82 -3.25 -2.85
N GLU A 28 -21.61 -3.83 -3.76
CA GLU A 28 -22.06 -5.23 -3.69
C GLU A 28 -20.99 -6.19 -4.24
N TRP A 29 -19.94 -6.44 -3.47
CA TRP A 29 -18.94 -7.47 -3.73
C TRP A 29 -19.25 -8.76 -2.96
N ASP A 30 -18.89 -9.92 -3.54
CA ASP A 30 -18.71 -11.17 -2.80
C ASP A 30 -17.30 -11.16 -2.23
N ILE A 31 -17.17 -10.80 -0.92
CA ILE A 31 -15.89 -10.55 -0.29
C ILE A 31 -15.37 -11.79 0.41
N THR A 32 -14.20 -12.25 0.00
CA THR A 32 -13.36 -13.18 0.77
C THR A 32 -12.24 -12.38 1.42
N HIS A 33 -12.20 -12.35 2.76
CA HIS A 33 -11.17 -11.66 3.52
C HIS A 33 -10.26 -12.69 4.19
N LEU A 34 -8.99 -12.70 3.80
CA LEU A 34 -7.95 -13.55 4.38
C LEU A 34 -6.96 -12.67 5.14
N ILE A 35 -6.76 -13.02 6.41
CA ILE A 35 -5.71 -12.43 7.22
C ILE A 35 -4.47 -13.27 6.97
N HIS A 36 -3.41 -12.66 6.48
CA HIS A 36 -2.14 -13.35 6.25
C HIS A 36 -1.51 -13.77 7.59
N PRO A 37 -1.77 -14.98 8.05
CA PRO A 37 -1.01 -15.58 9.13
C PRO A 37 0.27 -16.16 8.54
N GLU A 38 1.25 -16.35 9.36
CA GLU A 38 2.38 -17.23 9.05
C GLU A 38 1.83 -18.61 8.61
N GLY A 39 2.01 -18.95 7.34
CA GLY A 39 1.57 -20.24 6.78
C GLY A 39 0.30 -20.25 5.92
N GLY A 40 -0.50 -19.17 5.89
CA GLY A 40 -1.74 -19.09 5.07
C GLY A 40 -1.55 -18.75 3.60
N GLU A 41 -0.32 -18.68 3.12
CA GLU A 41 -0.01 -18.27 1.73
C GLU A 41 -0.51 -19.27 0.67
N ALA A 42 -0.68 -20.55 1.03
CA ALA A 42 -1.22 -21.55 0.11
C ALA A 42 -2.70 -21.30 -0.20
N ASP A 43 -3.51 -21.01 0.84
CA ASP A 43 -4.93 -20.71 0.69
C ASP A 43 -5.10 -19.38 -0.06
N ALA A 44 -4.25 -18.38 0.22
CA ALA A 44 -4.22 -17.12 -0.51
C ALA A 44 -3.90 -17.33 -2.00
N ALA A 45 -2.97 -18.22 -2.36
CA ALA A 45 -2.62 -18.51 -3.74
C ALA A 45 -3.80 -19.04 -4.56
N GLU A 46 -4.62 -19.94 -3.99
CA GLU A 46 -5.83 -20.44 -4.65
C GLU A 46 -6.88 -19.33 -4.80
N ALA A 47 -7.12 -18.55 -3.75
CA ALA A 47 -8.07 -17.45 -3.75
C ALA A 47 -7.66 -16.35 -4.76
N ILE A 48 -6.36 -16.01 -4.89
CA ILE A 48 -5.83 -15.06 -5.87
C ILE A 48 -6.13 -15.50 -7.31
N ALA A 49 -6.03 -16.79 -7.59
CA ALA A 49 -6.29 -17.33 -8.92
C ALA A 49 -7.77 -17.19 -9.32
N SER A 50 -8.70 -17.30 -8.36
CA SER A 50 -10.15 -17.30 -8.60
C SER A 50 -10.80 -15.93 -8.52
N ALA A 51 -10.35 -15.02 -7.62
CA ALA A 51 -10.99 -13.73 -7.37
C ALA A 51 -10.99 -12.80 -8.59
N ASP A 52 -12.10 -12.10 -8.84
CA ASP A 52 -12.17 -11.09 -9.91
C ASP A 52 -11.31 -9.86 -9.57
N ALA A 53 -11.47 -9.31 -8.39
CA ALA A 53 -10.68 -8.18 -7.86
C ALA A 53 -9.77 -8.62 -6.71
N LEU A 54 -8.66 -7.90 -6.50
CA LEU A 54 -7.69 -8.16 -5.44
C LEU A 54 -7.30 -6.84 -4.75
N LEU A 55 -7.43 -6.84 -3.42
CA LEU A 55 -7.00 -5.75 -2.54
C LEU A 55 -5.93 -6.27 -1.58
N PHE A 56 -4.72 -5.74 -1.70
CA PHE A 56 -3.66 -5.90 -0.72
C PHE A 56 -3.76 -4.82 0.34
N TYR A 57 -3.85 -5.24 1.58
CA TYR A 57 -3.78 -4.42 2.79
C TYR A 57 -2.88 -5.09 3.82
N ASP A 58 -2.06 -6.01 3.38
CA ASP A 58 -1.19 -6.82 4.21
C ASP A 58 0.24 -6.27 4.22
N MET A 59 0.88 -6.37 5.38
CA MET A 59 2.30 -6.11 5.57
C MET A 59 3.00 -7.43 5.87
N ALA A 60 3.04 -8.31 4.89
CA ALA A 60 3.61 -9.64 5.04
C ALA A 60 5.12 -9.67 4.78
N GLY A 61 5.77 -10.76 5.21
CA GLY A 61 7.21 -10.97 5.00
C GLY A 61 8.10 -10.47 6.13
N TYR A 62 7.52 -10.15 7.30
CA TYR A 62 8.26 -9.69 8.48
C TYR A 62 8.00 -10.53 9.71
N SER A 63 9.00 -10.63 10.56
CA SER A 63 8.88 -11.05 11.96
C SER A 63 9.60 -10.04 12.83
N PHE A 64 8.86 -9.43 13.77
CA PHE A 64 9.38 -8.45 14.70
C PHE A 64 9.65 -9.10 16.06
N GLY A 65 10.84 -8.90 16.61
CA GLY A 65 11.20 -9.45 17.91
C GLY A 65 12.56 -8.96 18.42
N GLU A 66 12.70 -8.83 19.72
CA GLU A 66 13.96 -8.43 20.39
C GLU A 66 14.59 -7.15 19.82
N GLY A 67 13.77 -6.17 19.41
CA GLY A 67 14.23 -4.91 18.82
C GLY A 67 14.84 -5.06 17.41
N LYS A 68 14.49 -6.13 16.70
CA LYS A 68 14.98 -6.44 15.35
C LYS A 68 13.83 -6.84 14.43
N VAL A 69 14.06 -6.67 13.15
CA VAL A 69 13.23 -7.22 12.09
C VAL A 69 13.94 -8.34 11.36
N THR A 70 13.24 -9.45 11.15
CA THR A 70 13.71 -10.54 10.30
C THR A 70 12.81 -10.55 9.05
N LEU A 71 13.45 -10.59 7.89
CA LEU A 71 12.76 -10.61 6.61
C LEU A 71 12.52 -12.05 6.15
N ARG A 72 11.43 -12.27 5.44
CA ARG A 72 11.04 -13.56 4.87
C ARG A 72 10.45 -13.34 3.48
N PRO A 73 10.94 -14.04 2.44
CA PRO A 73 10.31 -13.97 1.12
C PRO A 73 8.93 -14.65 1.13
N PRO A 74 8.05 -14.32 0.19
CA PRO A 74 6.81 -15.07 -0.01
C PRO A 74 7.09 -16.50 -0.41
N SER A 75 6.14 -17.40 -0.14
CA SER A 75 6.21 -18.76 -0.63
C SER A 75 6.21 -18.81 -2.17
N ALA A 76 6.79 -19.85 -2.73
CA ALA A 76 6.82 -20.03 -4.18
C ALA A 76 5.41 -20.10 -4.79
N ALA A 77 4.44 -20.66 -4.08
CA ALA A 77 3.05 -20.77 -4.52
C ALA A 77 2.36 -19.39 -4.57
N PHE A 78 2.51 -18.57 -3.51
CA PHE A 78 1.96 -17.22 -3.45
C PHE A 78 2.56 -16.34 -4.55
N ARG A 79 3.89 -16.34 -4.66
CA ARG A 79 4.61 -15.57 -5.68
C ARG A 79 4.18 -15.97 -7.08
N ALA A 80 4.04 -17.27 -7.37
CA ALA A 80 3.58 -17.76 -8.67
C ALA A 80 2.14 -17.32 -8.96
N ALA A 81 1.24 -17.35 -7.98
CA ALA A 81 -0.15 -16.93 -8.16
C ALA A 81 -0.26 -15.43 -8.53
N ILE A 82 0.44 -14.55 -7.81
CA ILE A 82 0.48 -13.12 -8.13
C ILE A 82 1.10 -12.87 -9.51
N THR A 83 2.25 -13.50 -9.80
CA THR A 83 2.92 -13.36 -11.10
C THR A 83 2.00 -13.81 -12.24
N ALA A 84 1.32 -14.95 -12.10
CA ALA A 84 0.39 -15.46 -13.09
C ALA A 84 -0.83 -14.53 -13.27
N ARG A 85 -1.37 -13.98 -12.17
CA ARG A 85 -2.46 -13.00 -12.22
C ARG A 85 -2.07 -11.77 -13.03
N PHE A 86 -0.93 -11.16 -12.73
CA PHE A 86 -0.46 -9.96 -13.42
C PHE A 86 -0.10 -10.26 -14.88
N ALA A 87 0.55 -11.41 -15.17
CA ALA A 87 0.83 -11.83 -16.54
C ALA A 87 -0.44 -12.05 -17.37
N ALA A 88 -1.57 -12.40 -16.74
CA ALA A 88 -2.88 -12.52 -17.37
C ALA A 88 -3.60 -11.17 -17.55
N GLY A 89 -2.96 -10.03 -17.18
CA GLY A 89 -3.55 -8.69 -17.26
C GLY A 89 -4.58 -8.40 -16.16
N ARG A 90 -4.69 -9.26 -15.14
CA ARG A 90 -5.63 -9.09 -14.02
C ARG A 90 -4.97 -8.26 -12.93
N GLY A 91 -5.50 -7.08 -12.71
CA GLY A 91 -4.92 -6.09 -11.82
C GLY A 91 -5.16 -6.32 -10.33
N ALA A 92 -4.66 -5.35 -9.52
CA ALA A 92 -4.86 -5.31 -8.09
C ALA A 92 -4.79 -3.86 -7.56
N VAL A 93 -5.34 -3.65 -6.36
CA VAL A 93 -5.11 -2.44 -5.57
C VAL A 93 -4.22 -2.80 -4.39
N ALA A 94 -3.19 -1.99 -4.15
CA ALA A 94 -2.34 -2.05 -2.97
C ALA A 94 -2.65 -0.83 -2.10
N LEU A 95 -3.10 -1.08 -0.86
CA LEU A 95 -3.55 -0.05 0.06
C LEU A 95 -2.55 0.06 1.21
N HIS A 96 -2.10 1.26 1.49
CA HIS A 96 -1.32 1.68 2.64
C HIS A 96 -0.17 0.72 3.00
N HIS A 97 -0.38 -0.19 3.96
CA HIS A 97 0.63 -1.11 4.46
C HIS A 97 1.21 -2.05 3.39
N ALA A 98 0.51 -2.26 2.29
CA ALA A 98 0.99 -3.12 1.21
C ALA A 98 2.31 -2.63 0.58
N LEU A 99 2.64 -1.32 0.70
CA LEU A 99 3.92 -0.76 0.26
C LEU A 99 5.10 -1.30 1.07
N ALA A 100 4.85 -1.67 2.33
CA ALA A 100 5.85 -2.25 3.21
C ALA A 100 5.99 -3.77 3.04
N GLY A 101 5.02 -4.45 2.42
CA GLY A 101 5.01 -5.90 2.28
C GLY A 101 6.18 -6.44 1.47
N TRP A 102 6.61 -7.66 1.81
CA TRP A 102 7.50 -8.51 1.00
C TRP A 102 8.87 -7.90 0.67
N ALA A 103 9.58 -7.36 1.65
CA ALA A 103 10.89 -6.72 1.47
C ALA A 103 11.94 -7.60 0.75
N GLU A 104 11.82 -8.94 0.85
CA GLU A 104 12.68 -9.89 0.12
C GLU A 104 12.06 -10.36 -1.21
N TRP A 105 11.22 -9.56 -1.81
CA TRP A 105 10.69 -9.78 -3.15
C TRP A 105 10.87 -8.54 -4.02
N PRO A 106 12.04 -8.37 -4.66
CA PRO A 106 12.37 -7.17 -5.43
C PRO A 106 11.36 -6.82 -6.51
N GLU A 107 10.82 -7.83 -7.24
CA GLU A 107 9.83 -7.59 -8.29
C GLU A 107 8.51 -7.01 -7.75
N TRP A 108 8.15 -7.29 -6.49
CA TRP A 108 6.99 -6.66 -5.85
C TRP A 108 7.18 -5.15 -5.72
N HIS A 109 8.34 -4.72 -5.27
CA HIS A 109 8.68 -3.30 -5.13
C HIS A 109 8.88 -2.62 -6.50
N GLU A 110 9.40 -3.33 -7.49
CA GLU A 110 9.46 -2.83 -8.88
C GLU A 110 8.05 -2.60 -9.43
N TRP A 111 7.13 -3.55 -9.23
CA TRP A 111 5.73 -3.39 -9.63
C TRP A 111 5.02 -2.27 -8.89
N LEU A 112 5.26 -2.11 -7.59
CA LEU A 112 4.68 -1.00 -6.83
C LEU A 112 5.28 0.36 -7.20
N GLY A 113 6.52 0.39 -7.70
CA GLY A 113 7.27 1.63 -7.94
C GLY A 113 7.73 2.30 -6.64
N GLY A 114 7.72 1.59 -5.52
CA GLY A 114 8.09 2.08 -4.20
C GLY A 114 8.18 0.96 -3.17
N GLY A 115 8.71 1.27 -1.98
CA GLY A 115 8.78 0.31 -0.89
C GLY A 115 9.12 0.97 0.43
N PHE A 116 8.64 0.41 1.54
CA PHE A 116 8.93 0.88 2.88
C PHE A 116 9.93 -0.06 3.56
N LEU A 117 11.04 0.49 4.04
CA LEU A 117 12.15 -0.27 4.62
C LEU A 117 12.14 -0.14 6.14
N TYR A 118 11.97 -1.25 6.88
CA TYR A 118 12.05 -1.28 8.35
C TYR A 118 13.47 -1.30 8.90
N GLN A 119 14.47 -1.46 8.04
CA GLN A 119 15.90 -1.38 8.35
C GLN A 119 16.64 -0.86 7.14
N PRO A 120 17.81 -0.24 7.28
CA PRO A 120 18.64 0.14 6.14
C PRO A 120 18.89 -1.06 5.23
N GLY A 121 18.77 -0.84 3.93
CA GLY A 121 18.89 -1.92 2.96
C GLY A 121 19.08 -1.43 1.53
N PRO A 122 19.19 -2.34 0.56
CA PRO A 122 19.30 -1.97 -0.83
C PRO A 122 17.94 -1.55 -1.41
N TRP A 123 17.95 -0.47 -2.19
CA TRP A 123 16.85 -0.06 -3.06
C TRP A 123 17.41 0.22 -4.46
N GLN A 124 16.95 -0.52 -5.49
CA GLN A 124 17.44 -0.41 -6.87
C GLN A 124 18.99 -0.46 -7.00
N GLY A 125 19.64 -1.27 -6.16
CA GLY A 125 21.10 -1.43 -6.14
C GLY A 125 21.88 -0.38 -5.36
N GLU A 126 21.22 0.64 -4.84
CA GLU A 126 21.81 1.66 -3.96
C GLU A 126 21.50 1.38 -2.49
N ALA A 127 22.38 1.81 -1.60
CA ALA A 127 22.14 1.73 -0.17
C ALA A 127 21.16 2.83 0.28
N TRP A 128 20.06 2.43 0.93
CA TRP A 128 19.08 3.36 1.47
C TRP A 128 18.95 3.23 2.99
N PRO A 129 18.66 4.34 3.70
CA PRO A 129 18.29 4.27 5.11
C PRO A 129 16.97 3.53 5.28
N ASP A 130 16.62 3.22 6.53
CA ASP A 130 15.26 2.81 6.85
C ASP A 130 14.28 3.95 6.60
N SER A 131 13.05 3.59 6.29
CA SER A 131 11.97 4.53 5.98
C SER A 131 11.47 5.28 7.21
N GLY A 132 10.79 6.39 6.97
CA GLY A 132 10.13 7.18 7.98
C GLY A 132 8.62 7.01 7.96
N TYR A 133 7.99 7.17 9.13
CA TYR A 133 6.55 7.19 9.31
C TYR A 133 6.11 8.40 10.11
N ARG A 134 4.88 8.86 9.89
CA ARG A 134 4.26 9.92 10.70
C ARG A 134 2.75 9.72 10.75
N HIS A 135 2.22 9.40 11.95
CA HIS A 135 0.78 9.27 12.20
C HIS A 135 0.08 10.62 12.27
N ASP A 136 -1.23 10.62 12.07
CA ASP A 136 -2.14 11.75 12.30
C ASP A 136 -1.75 13.03 11.54
N VAL A 137 -1.21 12.89 10.32
CA VAL A 137 -0.88 14.05 9.50
C VAL A 137 -2.13 14.55 8.79
N ALA A 138 -2.46 15.82 9.04
CA ALA A 138 -3.49 16.53 8.27
C ALA A 138 -2.86 17.13 7.01
N TYR A 139 -3.40 16.82 5.84
CA TYR A 139 -2.97 17.34 4.55
C TYR A 139 -4.14 17.47 3.57
N ASP A 140 -3.96 18.22 2.52
CA ASP A 140 -4.87 18.24 1.38
C ASP A 140 -4.43 17.22 0.33
N ALA A 141 -5.29 16.25 0.04
CA ALA A 141 -5.09 15.33 -1.07
C ALA A 141 -5.44 16.06 -2.38
N HIS A 142 -4.43 16.35 -3.21
CA HIS A 142 -4.56 17.05 -4.47
C HIS A 142 -4.58 16.06 -5.64
N VAL A 143 -5.67 16.01 -6.38
CA VAL A 143 -5.84 15.25 -7.62
C VAL A 143 -5.08 15.97 -8.74
N ILE A 144 -4.08 15.30 -9.32
CA ILE A 144 -3.17 15.88 -10.32
C ILE A 144 -3.30 15.24 -11.72
N ALA A 145 -4.09 14.17 -11.86
CA ALA A 145 -4.28 13.47 -13.11
C ALA A 145 -5.77 13.30 -13.45
N ASP A 146 -6.13 13.47 -14.72
CA ASP A 146 -7.41 13.01 -15.27
C ASP A 146 -7.28 11.49 -15.53
N HIS A 147 -7.84 10.71 -14.63
CA HIS A 147 -7.72 9.25 -14.64
C HIS A 147 -9.03 8.61 -14.18
N PRO A 148 -9.42 7.42 -14.69
CA PRO A 148 -10.63 6.74 -14.23
C PRO A 148 -10.74 6.60 -12.70
N VAL A 149 -9.61 6.34 -12.03
CA VAL A 149 -9.51 6.17 -10.57
C VAL A 149 -9.81 7.47 -9.80
N THR A 150 -9.55 8.63 -10.39
CA THR A 150 -9.75 9.95 -9.75
C THR A 150 -10.99 10.70 -10.26
N ARG A 151 -11.75 10.09 -11.18
CA ARG A 151 -12.90 10.74 -11.83
C ARG A 151 -13.96 11.16 -10.82
N GLY A 152 -14.39 12.41 -10.89
CA GLY A 152 -15.46 12.95 -10.04
C GLY A 152 -15.05 13.24 -8.60
N LEU A 153 -13.80 13.03 -8.23
CA LEU A 153 -13.24 13.55 -6.97
C LEU A 153 -13.09 15.08 -7.04
N PRO A 154 -13.23 15.80 -5.92
CA PRO A 154 -12.82 17.20 -5.85
C PRO A 154 -11.33 17.33 -6.20
N ALA A 155 -10.94 18.47 -6.80
CA ALA A 155 -9.53 18.75 -7.11
C ALA A 155 -8.63 18.68 -5.85
N ARG A 156 -9.19 19.02 -4.68
CA ARG A 156 -8.57 18.89 -3.35
C ARG A 156 -9.62 18.48 -2.33
N PHE A 157 -9.18 17.65 -1.36
CA PHE A 157 -10.01 17.30 -0.20
C PHE A 157 -9.12 16.99 1.01
N PRO A 158 -9.59 17.30 2.24
CA PRO A 158 -8.81 17.07 3.44
C PRO A 158 -8.72 15.58 3.77
N VAL A 159 -7.55 15.16 4.23
CA VAL A 159 -7.26 13.83 4.77
C VAL A 159 -6.46 13.99 6.05
N THR A 160 -6.73 13.12 7.04
CA THR A 160 -5.86 12.94 8.20
C THR A 160 -5.50 11.47 8.24
N ASP A 161 -4.22 11.16 8.09
CA ASP A 161 -3.75 9.78 7.96
C ASP A 161 -2.28 9.63 8.34
N GLU A 162 -1.79 8.40 8.37
CA GLU A 162 -0.35 8.15 8.39
C GLU A 162 0.25 8.45 7.00
N VAL A 163 1.46 8.98 6.99
CA VAL A 163 2.25 9.19 5.77
C VAL A 163 3.64 8.58 5.90
N TYR A 164 4.22 8.19 4.76
CA TYR A 164 5.52 7.53 4.68
C TYR A 164 6.57 8.39 4.01
N LEU A 165 7.77 8.40 4.58
CA LEU A 165 8.99 8.90 3.95
C LEU A 165 9.82 7.67 3.53
N CYS A 166 9.72 7.31 2.27
CA CYS A 166 10.28 6.08 1.74
C CYS A 166 10.72 6.26 0.28
N PRO A 167 11.53 5.35 -0.28
CA PRO A 167 11.88 5.41 -1.69
C PRO A 167 10.66 5.16 -2.58
N ILE A 168 10.43 6.10 -3.51
CA ILE A 168 9.44 6.01 -4.58
C ILE A 168 10.14 6.40 -5.89
N ASP A 169 10.12 5.52 -6.87
CA ASP A 169 10.61 5.80 -8.21
C ASP A 169 9.51 6.45 -9.06
N GLU A 170 9.48 7.78 -9.08
CA GLU A 170 8.47 8.51 -9.85
C GLU A 170 8.56 8.26 -11.37
N SER A 171 9.66 7.71 -11.89
CA SER A 171 9.76 7.32 -13.29
C SER A 171 9.02 6.01 -13.61
N ALA A 172 8.86 5.16 -12.60
CA ALA A 172 8.19 3.86 -12.66
C ALA A 172 6.68 3.94 -12.39
N ILE A 173 6.12 5.14 -12.14
CA ILE A 173 4.71 5.33 -11.80
C ILE A 173 4.03 6.40 -12.65
N ILE A 174 2.70 6.38 -12.64
CA ILE A 174 1.83 7.49 -13.10
C ILE A 174 1.23 8.11 -11.84
N PRO A 175 1.72 9.28 -11.38
CA PRO A 175 1.18 9.93 -10.21
C PRO A 175 -0.28 10.37 -10.44
N LEU A 176 -1.17 10.03 -9.52
CA LEU A 176 -2.59 10.40 -9.56
C LEU A 176 -2.94 11.48 -8.55
N MET A 177 -2.34 11.42 -7.36
CA MET A 177 -2.60 12.36 -6.27
C MET A 177 -1.33 12.66 -5.47
N ARG A 178 -1.25 13.89 -4.93
CA ARG A 178 -0.17 14.32 -4.04
C ARG A 178 -0.72 14.88 -2.73
N ALA A 179 0.03 14.72 -1.64
CA ALA A 179 -0.24 15.41 -0.38
C ALA A 179 0.31 16.84 -0.44
N GLU A 180 -0.52 17.82 -0.12
CA GLU A 180 -0.12 19.21 0.01
C GLU A 180 -0.30 19.70 1.46
N GLY A 181 0.50 20.68 1.90
CA GLY A 181 0.44 21.22 3.25
C GLY A 181 1.31 20.48 4.27
N PHE A 182 2.02 19.42 3.87
CA PHE A 182 2.98 18.70 4.69
C PHE A 182 4.28 18.45 3.93
N ALA A 183 5.44 18.63 4.59
CA ALA A 183 6.74 18.46 3.94
C ALA A 183 7.31 17.05 4.19
N PHE A 184 7.66 16.37 3.11
CA PHE A 184 8.24 15.01 3.13
C PHE A 184 9.77 15.09 3.29
N THR A 185 10.19 15.59 4.44
CA THR A 185 11.60 15.73 4.84
C THR A 185 11.84 15.04 6.18
N CYS A 186 13.06 14.58 6.41
CA CYS A 186 13.47 13.82 7.58
C CYS A 186 12.99 14.45 8.91
N ASP A 187 12.99 15.79 9.03
CA ASP A 187 12.59 16.50 10.25
C ASP A 187 11.11 16.26 10.65
N ASN A 188 10.27 15.84 9.72
CA ASN A 188 8.84 15.64 9.95
C ASN A 188 8.46 14.19 10.21
N PHE A 189 9.39 13.26 10.11
CA PHE A 189 9.15 11.82 10.24
C PHE A 189 9.93 11.20 11.40
N TYR A 190 9.60 9.97 11.71
CA TYR A 190 10.30 9.13 12.68
C TYR A 190 10.84 7.88 11.99
N SER A 191 12.01 7.41 12.44
CA SER A 191 12.68 6.23 11.92
C SER A 191 11.90 4.95 12.20
N ALA A 192 11.69 4.13 11.18
CA ALA A 192 11.11 2.80 11.33
C ALA A 192 12.05 1.86 12.10
N ALA A 193 13.35 1.93 11.86
CA ALA A 193 14.33 1.12 12.59
C ALA A 193 14.40 1.47 14.09
N ASN A 194 14.29 2.76 14.44
CA ASN A 194 14.19 3.19 15.84
C ASN A 194 12.91 2.64 16.49
N ALA A 195 11.78 2.66 15.78
CA ALA A 195 10.53 2.08 16.28
C ALA A 195 10.66 0.58 16.51
N VAL A 196 11.26 -0.17 15.59
CA VAL A 196 11.57 -1.60 15.74
C VAL A 196 12.47 -1.85 16.95
N ALA A 197 13.46 -0.97 17.20
CA ALA A 197 14.32 -1.04 18.37
C ALA A 197 13.64 -0.66 19.69
N GLY A 198 12.35 -0.31 19.68
CA GLY A 198 11.55 0.07 20.85
C GLY A 198 11.54 1.57 21.16
N ALA A 199 12.15 2.40 20.31
CA ALA A 199 12.15 3.86 20.42
C ALA A 199 11.12 4.48 19.47
N MET A 200 9.82 4.25 19.74
CA MET A 200 8.72 4.84 18.96
C MET A 200 8.84 6.37 18.92
N PHE A 201 8.47 6.95 17.78
CA PHE A 201 8.48 8.40 17.56
C PHE A 201 9.86 9.06 17.71
N SER A 202 10.94 8.28 17.52
CA SER A 202 12.32 8.75 17.55
C SER A 202 12.88 8.93 16.15
N ARG A 203 13.70 9.98 15.99
CA ARG A 203 14.56 10.20 14.82
C ARG A 203 16.03 10.32 15.22
N GLU A 204 16.39 9.89 16.42
CA GLU A 204 17.74 10.00 16.94
C GLU A 204 18.73 9.21 16.06
N GLY A 205 19.77 9.90 15.58
CA GLY A 205 20.79 9.28 14.72
C GLY A 205 20.31 8.87 13.32
N TRP A 206 19.08 9.25 12.93
CA TRP A 206 18.49 8.91 11.64
C TRP A 206 18.53 10.10 10.67
N ASP A 207 18.93 9.82 9.45
CA ASP A 207 18.90 10.75 8.33
C ASP A 207 18.29 10.07 7.10
N HIS A 208 17.47 10.80 6.36
CA HIS A 208 16.78 10.28 5.17
C HIS A 208 16.68 11.40 4.13
N PRO A 209 16.95 11.11 2.84
CA PRO A 209 16.75 12.10 1.81
C PRO A 209 15.28 12.56 1.75
N PRO A 210 14.99 13.77 1.25
CA PRO A 210 13.61 14.19 0.99
C PRO A 210 12.89 13.17 0.10
N GLY A 211 11.65 12.83 0.46
CA GLY A 211 10.83 11.87 -0.27
C GLY A 211 9.79 12.50 -1.18
N SER A 212 9.14 11.66 -1.96
CA SER A 212 7.97 12.03 -2.75
C SER A 212 6.76 12.27 -1.86
N ASN A 213 5.95 13.27 -2.20
CA ASN A 213 4.64 13.51 -1.62
C ASN A 213 3.51 12.85 -2.43
N CYS A 214 3.84 11.92 -3.33
CA CYS A 214 2.87 11.16 -4.10
C CYS A 214 2.14 10.17 -3.17
N ILE A 215 0.82 10.21 -3.14
CA ILE A 215 -0.02 9.41 -2.23
C ILE A 215 -0.99 8.47 -2.95
N ALA A 216 -1.10 8.57 -4.28
CA ALA A 216 -1.81 7.62 -5.12
C ALA A 216 -1.17 7.59 -6.50
N TRP A 217 -0.99 6.38 -7.04
CA TRP A 217 -0.42 6.20 -8.37
C TRP A 217 -0.82 4.89 -9.04
N GLU A 218 -0.65 4.82 -10.35
CA GLU A 218 -0.65 3.59 -11.12
C GLU A 218 0.78 3.17 -11.45
N SER A 219 1.06 1.89 -11.36
CA SER A 219 2.34 1.31 -11.79
C SER A 219 2.53 1.40 -13.32
N ARG A 220 3.76 1.73 -13.74
CA ARG A 220 4.19 1.60 -15.15
C ARG A 220 4.89 0.27 -15.44
N THR A 221 5.36 -0.41 -14.42
CA THR A 221 6.23 -1.58 -14.52
C THR A 221 5.49 -2.90 -14.35
N CYS A 222 4.35 -2.87 -13.63
CA CYS A 222 3.50 -4.05 -13.49
C CYS A 222 2.85 -4.41 -14.84
N PRO A 223 2.82 -5.71 -15.24
CA PRO A 223 2.17 -6.16 -16.47
C PRO A 223 0.65 -5.99 -16.49
N ALA A 224 0.02 -5.69 -15.33
CA ALA A 224 -1.41 -5.47 -15.17
C ALA A 224 -1.66 -4.13 -14.46
N PRO A 225 -2.88 -3.57 -14.52
CA PRO A 225 -3.22 -2.38 -13.74
C PRO A 225 -2.97 -2.62 -12.24
N LEU A 226 -2.01 -1.92 -11.67
CA LEU A 226 -1.71 -1.96 -10.25
C LEU A 226 -1.78 -0.53 -9.70
N ILE A 227 -2.76 -0.29 -8.84
CA ILE A 227 -2.98 1.01 -8.20
C ILE A 227 -2.49 0.94 -6.76
N TYR A 228 -1.64 1.87 -6.37
CA TYR A 228 -1.30 2.08 -4.97
C TYR A 228 -2.03 3.31 -4.41
N LEU A 229 -2.57 3.15 -3.21
CA LEU A 229 -3.21 4.22 -2.43
C LEU A 229 -2.58 4.27 -1.05
N GLN A 230 -1.97 5.40 -0.69
CA GLN A 230 -1.39 5.56 0.65
C GLN A 230 -2.44 5.83 1.72
N CYS A 231 -3.55 6.48 1.39
CA CYS A 231 -4.62 6.77 2.36
C CYS A 231 -5.29 5.48 2.82
N GLY A 232 -5.06 5.05 4.07
CA GLY A 232 -5.64 3.79 4.53
C GLY A 232 -5.16 3.27 5.89
N ASP A 233 -4.61 4.13 6.78
CA ASP A 233 -4.12 3.67 8.08
C ASP A 233 -5.24 3.41 9.10
N GLY A 234 -6.27 4.27 9.14
CA GLY A 234 -7.20 4.19 10.26
C GLY A 234 -8.62 4.70 10.01
N PRO A 235 -9.47 4.68 11.07
CA PRO A 235 -10.92 4.95 10.96
C PRO A 235 -11.28 6.27 10.33
N ALA A 236 -10.51 7.33 10.57
CA ALA A 236 -10.75 8.65 9.99
C ALA A 236 -10.68 8.60 8.46
N THR A 237 -9.68 7.87 7.94
CA THR A 237 -9.47 7.68 6.51
C THR A 237 -10.50 6.72 5.93
N TYR A 238 -10.81 5.61 6.62
CA TYR A 238 -11.84 4.66 6.19
C TYR A 238 -13.24 5.30 6.09
N ALA A 239 -13.54 6.27 6.95
CA ALA A 239 -14.81 7.00 6.93
C ALA A 239 -14.86 8.13 5.88
N ASN A 240 -13.72 8.54 5.31
CA ASN A 240 -13.66 9.63 4.34
C ASN A 240 -14.35 9.24 3.03
N PRO A 241 -15.41 9.94 2.61
CA PRO A 241 -16.18 9.56 1.43
C PRO A 241 -15.38 9.62 0.13
N HIS A 242 -14.39 10.50 0.04
CA HIS A 242 -13.53 10.63 -1.14
C HIS A 242 -12.50 9.50 -1.21
N VAL A 243 -12.00 9.03 -0.07
CA VAL A 243 -11.11 7.84 -0.01
C VAL A 243 -11.91 6.58 -0.37
N ARG A 244 -13.14 6.43 0.12
CA ARG A 244 -14.04 5.33 -0.27
C ARG A 244 -14.31 5.33 -1.77
N GLN A 245 -14.60 6.50 -2.34
CA GLN A 245 -14.82 6.65 -3.78
C GLN A 245 -13.55 6.28 -4.56
N LEU A 246 -12.39 6.78 -4.14
CA LEU A 246 -11.10 6.50 -4.75
C LEU A 246 -10.81 5.00 -4.77
N LEU A 247 -10.97 4.32 -3.64
CA LEU A 247 -10.74 2.87 -3.51
C LEU A 247 -11.72 2.06 -4.37
N ALA A 248 -13.02 2.42 -4.36
CA ALA A 248 -14.02 1.76 -5.19
C ALA A 248 -13.70 1.88 -6.69
N GLN A 249 -13.29 3.06 -7.14
CA GLN A 249 -12.90 3.32 -8.53
C GLN A 249 -11.59 2.60 -8.90
N ALA A 250 -10.63 2.50 -7.97
CA ALA A 250 -9.41 1.75 -8.18
C ALA A 250 -9.71 0.25 -8.38
N LEU A 251 -10.58 -0.34 -7.56
CA LEU A 251 -11.01 -1.73 -7.73
C LEU A 251 -11.72 -1.94 -9.08
N ASP A 252 -12.66 -1.06 -9.44
CA ASP A 252 -13.35 -1.15 -10.74
C ASP A 252 -12.37 -1.05 -11.92
N TYR A 253 -11.38 -0.17 -11.83
CA TYR A 253 -10.35 0.00 -12.86
C TYR A 253 -9.51 -1.28 -13.04
N THR A 254 -9.15 -1.95 -11.95
CA THR A 254 -8.32 -3.17 -12.00
C THR A 254 -9.04 -4.41 -12.52
N LEU A 255 -10.36 -4.37 -12.69
CA LEU A 255 -11.13 -5.41 -13.37
C LEU A 255 -10.95 -5.43 -14.90
N GLY A 256 -10.22 -4.46 -15.46
CA GLY A 256 -10.10 -4.30 -16.91
C GLY A 256 -11.29 -3.58 -17.55
N GLY A 257 -12.05 -2.86 -16.75
CA GLY A 257 -13.09 -1.97 -17.23
C GLY A 257 -12.48 -0.78 -17.95
N THR A 258 -12.40 -0.86 -19.29
CA THR A 258 -12.32 0.36 -20.13
C THR A 258 -13.66 1.08 -19.97
N ALA A 259 -13.66 2.15 -19.17
CA ALA A 259 -14.79 3.06 -19.12
C ALA A 259 -14.89 3.88 -20.40
#